data_e480ccbb68795aa59a67f3e3eaa332ff
#
_entry.id   e480ccbb68795aa59a67f3e3eaa332ff
#
_cell.length_a   1.000
_cell.length_b   1.000
_cell.length_c   1.000
_cell.angle_alpha   90.00
_cell.angle_beta   90.00
_cell.angle_gamma   90.00
#
_symmetry.space_group_name_H-M   'P 1'
#
loop_
_entity.id
_entity.type
_entity.pdbx_description
1 polymer ?
#
loop_
_entity_poly.entity_id
_entity_poly.type
_entity_poly.pdbx_seq_one_letter_code
_entity_poly.pdbx_strand_id
1 'polypeptide(L)'
;MICILDLGTSKISSILVKDEDTKPEVVAFSSIETSGIKTGSIINIGLISEDISKSINELENKSGEKIKDIIVSFSGEQISSINSTGSVIIRQKEVTARDVQSALNMSSTLKVPNDKTLLYVSPNEYTIDGQPGIAEPIGMNGVRLEARTHLIYCLSLIHI
;
A
#
# COMPACT_ATOMS: atom_id res chain seq x y z
N MET A 1 -7.98 6.62 -17.89
CA MET A 1 -6.96 7.61 -17.42
C MET A 1 -6.76 7.42 -15.93
N ILE A 2 -5.53 7.55 -15.45
CA ILE A 2 -5.14 7.37 -14.05
C ILE A 2 -4.49 8.67 -13.60
N CYS A 3 -4.92 9.21 -12.46
CA CYS A 3 -4.25 10.31 -11.79
C CYS A 3 -3.22 9.74 -10.81
N ILE A 4 -1.99 10.22 -10.88
CA ILE A 4 -0.95 9.91 -9.90
C ILE A 4 -0.71 11.18 -9.08
N LEU A 5 -0.89 11.07 -7.77
CA LEU A 5 -0.80 12.16 -6.80
C LEU A 5 0.34 11.89 -5.82
N ASP A 6 1.30 12.79 -5.74
CA ASP A 6 2.39 12.74 -4.76
C ASP A 6 2.17 13.81 -3.67
N LEU A 7 2.04 13.35 -2.43
CA LEU A 7 1.84 14.19 -1.25
C LEU A 7 3.18 14.50 -0.59
N GLY A 8 3.82 15.58 -1.04
CA GLY A 8 5.09 16.05 -0.50
C GLY A 8 4.94 17.08 0.63
N THR A 9 6.01 17.32 1.38
CA THR A 9 6.03 18.27 2.52
C THR A 9 5.77 19.72 2.09
N SER A 10 6.26 20.13 0.93
CA SER A 10 6.15 21.52 0.45
C SER A 10 5.12 21.71 -0.67
N LYS A 11 4.81 20.64 -1.38
CA LYS A 11 3.91 20.68 -2.53
C LYS A 11 3.20 19.35 -2.73
N ILE A 12 2.01 19.42 -3.30
CA ILE A 12 1.29 18.31 -3.87
C ILE A 12 1.51 18.36 -5.38
N SER A 13 2.08 17.29 -5.94
CA SER A 13 2.27 17.17 -7.38
C SER A 13 1.34 16.11 -7.93
N SER A 14 0.70 16.38 -9.05
CA SER A 14 -0.19 15.41 -9.69
C SER A 14 -0.01 15.39 -11.20
N ILE A 15 -0.13 14.22 -11.78
CA ILE A 15 -0.12 14.00 -13.21
C ILE A 15 -1.33 13.15 -13.61
N LEU A 16 -1.91 13.49 -14.74
CA LEU A 16 -2.94 12.67 -15.38
C LEU A 16 -2.32 11.92 -16.55
N VAL A 17 -2.43 10.61 -16.49
CA VAL A 17 -1.79 9.70 -17.45
C VAL A 17 -2.87 8.91 -18.18
N LYS A 18 -2.73 8.84 -19.49
CA LYS A 18 -3.46 7.89 -20.33
C LYS A 18 -2.60 6.64 -20.49
N ASP A 19 -3.13 5.52 -20.03
CA ASP A 19 -2.48 4.22 -20.18
C ASP A 19 -2.76 3.68 -21.58
N GLU A 20 -1.73 3.69 -22.41
CA GLU A 20 -1.76 3.08 -23.75
C GLU A 20 -0.81 1.88 -23.76
N ASP A 21 -1.16 0.84 -24.48
CA ASP A 21 -0.47 -0.47 -24.50
C ASP A 21 1.06 -0.42 -24.75
N THR A 22 1.57 0.70 -25.26
CA THR A 22 3.00 0.83 -25.60
C THR A 22 3.77 1.83 -24.73
N LYS A 23 3.15 2.96 -24.36
CA LYS A 23 3.78 3.97 -23.49
C LYS A 23 2.70 4.83 -22.80
N PRO A 24 2.81 5.07 -21.48
CA PRO A 24 1.93 6.01 -20.81
C PRO A 24 2.17 7.43 -21.34
N GLU A 25 1.09 8.17 -21.65
CA GLU A 25 1.13 9.55 -22.09
C GLU A 25 0.68 10.47 -20.96
N VAL A 26 1.47 11.50 -20.65
CA VAL A 26 1.09 12.53 -19.67
C VAL A 26 0.20 13.56 -20.36
N VAL A 27 -1.07 13.60 -19.95
CA VAL A 27 -2.11 14.47 -20.51
C VAL A 27 -2.11 15.84 -19.82
N ALA A 28 -1.93 15.87 -18.51
CA ALA A 28 -1.93 17.09 -17.72
C ALA A 28 -1.04 16.95 -16.48
N PHE A 29 -0.59 18.09 -15.97
CA PHE A 29 0.23 18.22 -14.77
C PHE A 29 -0.27 19.37 -13.90
N SER A 30 -0.25 19.18 -12.57
CA SER A 30 -0.49 20.22 -11.57
C SER A 30 0.54 20.13 -10.45
N SER A 31 0.86 21.28 -9.84
CA SER A 31 1.73 21.39 -8.67
C SER A 31 1.23 22.50 -7.77
N ILE A 32 0.73 22.15 -6.59
CA ILE A 32 0.14 23.06 -5.60
C ILE A 32 1.04 23.09 -4.37
N GLU A 33 1.43 24.29 -3.94
CA GLU A 33 2.12 24.45 -2.66
C GLU A 33 1.17 24.08 -1.52
N THR A 34 1.68 23.38 -0.52
CA THR A 34 0.91 23.00 0.68
C THR A 34 1.66 23.36 1.96
N SER A 35 0.92 23.73 2.98
CA SER A 35 1.40 23.90 4.35
C SER A 35 0.77 22.90 5.32
N GLY A 36 -0.06 21.99 4.81
CA GLY A 36 -0.74 20.96 5.60
C GLY A 36 0.13 19.77 5.97
N ILE A 37 1.36 19.68 5.41
CA ILE A 37 2.34 18.61 5.70
C ILE A 37 3.62 19.27 6.22
N LYS A 38 4.16 18.75 7.33
CA LYS A 38 5.43 19.21 7.91
C LYS A 38 6.30 17.98 8.22
N THR A 39 7.54 17.99 7.70
CA THR A 39 8.49 16.86 7.86
C THR A 39 7.88 15.48 7.55
N GLY A 40 7.07 15.42 6.47
CA GLY A 40 6.38 14.20 6.07
C GLY A 40 5.13 13.85 6.89
N SER A 41 4.81 14.60 7.95
CA SER A 41 3.62 14.36 8.78
C SER A 41 2.47 15.29 8.41
N ILE A 42 1.27 14.75 8.31
CA ILE A 42 0.04 15.52 8.10
C ILE A 42 -0.27 16.27 9.39
N ILE A 43 -0.26 17.62 9.33
CA ILE A 43 -0.56 18.50 10.46
C ILE A 43 -1.92 19.18 10.33
N ASN A 44 -2.48 19.24 9.13
CA ASN A 44 -3.82 19.82 8.90
C ASN A 44 -4.51 19.12 7.73
N ILE A 45 -5.46 18.26 8.05
CA ILE A 45 -6.24 17.48 7.07
C ILE A 45 -7.10 18.39 6.18
N GLY A 46 -7.67 19.46 6.73
CA GLY A 46 -8.52 20.39 5.97
C GLY A 46 -7.74 21.06 4.85
N LEU A 47 -6.56 21.62 5.16
CA LEU A 47 -5.69 22.26 4.16
C LEU A 47 -5.27 21.27 3.05
N ILE A 48 -4.87 20.04 3.44
CA ILE A 48 -4.48 19.03 2.44
C ILE A 48 -5.65 18.65 1.55
N SER A 49 -6.84 18.47 2.13
CA SER A 49 -8.05 18.14 1.37
C SER A 49 -8.40 19.22 0.33
N GLU A 50 -8.28 20.49 0.72
CA GLU A 50 -8.48 21.62 -0.19
C GLU A 50 -7.42 21.63 -1.29
N ASP A 51 -6.14 21.45 -0.94
CA ASP A 51 -5.04 21.50 -1.90
C ASP A 51 -5.08 20.31 -2.88
N ILE A 52 -5.44 19.10 -2.41
CA ILE A 52 -5.73 17.94 -3.28
C ILE A 52 -6.88 18.27 -4.24
N SER A 53 -7.98 18.85 -3.72
CA SER A 53 -9.14 19.20 -4.53
C SER A 53 -8.79 20.25 -5.60
N LYS A 54 -7.98 21.24 -5.26
CA LYS A 54 -7.46 22.24 -6.23
C LYS A 54 -6.63 21.57 -7.32
N SER A 55 -5.72 20.66 -6.92
CA SER A 55 -4.85 19.94 -7.85
C SER A 55 -5.64 19.08 -8.83
N ILE A 56 -6.64 18.32 -8.34
CA ILE A 56 -7.52 17.51 -9.17
C ILE A 56 -8.36 18.37 -10.12
N ASN A 57 -8.97 19.45 -9.61
CA ASN A 57 -9.74 20.35 -10.45
C ASN A 57 -8.89 20.99 -11.56
N GLU A 58 -7.64 21.32 -11.28
CA GLU A 58 -6.71 21.85 -12.28
C GLU A 58 -6.42 20.84 -13.38
N LEU A 59 -6.20 19.56 -13.04
CA LEU A 59 -6.01 18.48 -14.01
C LEU A 59 -7.26 18.25 -14.86
N GLU A 60 -8.45 18.21 -14.24
CA GLU A 60 -9.73 18.05 -14.92
C GLU A 60 -10.00 19.21 -15.91
N ASN A 61 -9.71 20.45 -15.48
CA ASN A 61 -9.87 21.62 -16.35
C ASN A 61 -8.90 21.63 -17.53
N LYS A 62 -7.65 21.17 -17.32
CA LYS A 62 -6.64 21.10 -18.40
C LYS A 62 -6.91 19.97 -19.39
N SER A 63 -7.42 18.84 -18.92
CA SER A 63 -7.67 17.67 -19.76
C SER A 63 -9.08 17.62 -20.37
N GLY A 64 -10.04 18.32 -19.77
CA GLY A 64 -11.46 18.20 -20.11
C GLY A 64 -12.12 16.88 -19.64
N GLU A 65 -11.40 16.06 -18.87
CA GLU A 65 -11.82 14.73 -18.44
C GLU A 65 -12.06 14.68 -16.93
N LYS A 66 -13.00 13.81 -16.52
CA LYS A 66 -13.25 13.55 -15.09
C LYS A 66 -12.34 12.43 -14.56
N ILE A 67 -11.67 12.70 -13.45
CA ILE A 67 -10.76 11.77 -12.79
C ILE A 67 -11.58 10.80 -11.90
N LYS A 68 -11.41 9.50 -12.13
CA LYS A 68 -12.10 8.44 -11.37
C LYS A 68 -11.14 7.62 -10.53
N ASP A 69 -9.94 7.36 -11.07
CA ASP A 69 -8.94 6.50 -10.45
C ASP A 69 -7.72 7.33 -10.07
N ILE A 70 -7.32 7.23 -8.81
CA ILE A 70 -6.19 7.98 -8.25
C ILE A 70 -5.25 6.99 -7.56
N ILE A 71 -3.97 7.06 -7.95
CA ILE A 71 -2.87 6.41 -7.24
C ILE A 71 -2.19 7.48 -6.41
N VAL A 72 -2.08 7.25 -5.09
CA VAL A 72 -1.46 8.20 -4.17
C VAL A 72 -0.09 7.68 -3.74
N SER A 73 0.94 8.52 -3.93
CA SER A 73 2.25 8.37 -3.30
C SER A 73 2.28 9.19 -2.01
N PHE A 74 2.62 8.55 -0.93
CA PHE A 74 2.73 9.19 0.38
C PHE A 74 3.93 8.61 1.14
N SER A 75 4.73 9.49 1.73
CA SER A 75 5.84 9.10 2.61
C SER A 75 5.82 9.96 3.88
N GLY A 76 6.03 9.34 5.03
CA GLY A 76 6.04 10.08 6.29
C GLY A 76 6.46 9.22 7.48
N GLU A 77 6.81 9.86 8.59
CA GLU A 77 7.22 9.20 9.84
C GLU A 77 6.11 8.31 10.46
N GLN A 78 4.87 8.50 10.01
CA GLN A 78 3.72 7.71 10.45
C GLN A 78 3.67 6.32 9.80
N ILE A 79 4.42 6.12 8.69
CA ILE A 79 4.56 4.81 8.06
C ILE A 79 5.68 4.06 8.74
N SER A 80 5.38 2.86 9.18
CA SER A 80 6.33 1.97 9.85
C SER A 80 6.22 0.58 9.25
N SER A 81 7.24 -0.23 9.45
CA SER A 81 7.24 -1.60 8.98
C SER A 81 7.83 -2.55 10.00
N ILE A 82 7.46 -3.82 9.93
CA ILE A 82 7.99 -4.89 10.75
C ILE A 82 8.00 -6.21 9.99
N ASN A 83 9.00 -7.04 10.26
CA ASN A 83 8.99 -8.41 9.78
C ASN A 83 8.21 -9.32 10.73
N SER A 84 7.39 -10.19 10.17
CA SER A 84 6.59 -11.15 10.91
C SER A 84 6.60 -12.51 10.25
N THR A 85 6.23 -13.53 11.01
CA THR A 85 6.07 -14.90 10.52
C THR A 85 4.73 -15.42 10.99
N GLY A 86 3.92 -15.89 10.05
CA GLY A 86 2.69 -16.61 10.32
C GLY A 86 2.86 -18.09 9.99
N SER A 87 2.30 -18.96 10.81
CA SER A 87 2.46 -20.40 10.67
C SER A 87 1.11 -21.10 10.75
N VAL A 88 0.87 -22.06 9.85
CA VAL A 88 -0.35 -22.88 9.81
C VAL A 88 -0.02 -24.35 9.56
N ILE A 89 -0.93 -25.22 10.00
CA ILE A 89 -0.85 -26.65 9.73
C ILE A 89 -1.57 -26.96 8.41
N ILE A 90 -0.91 -27.64 7.51
CA ILE A 90 -1.43 -28.09 6.22
C ILE A 90 -2.31 -29.32 6.46
N ARG A 91 -3.62 -29.18 6.23
CA ARG A 91 -4.59 -30.25 6.56
C ARG A 91 -4.68 -31.36 5.52
N GLN A 92 -4.42 -31.05 4.25
CA GLN A 92 -4.61 -31.98 3.13
C GLN A 92 -3.30 -32.56 2.58
N LYS A 93 -2.20 -32.47 3.34
CA LYS A 93 -0.82 -32.83 2.94
C LYS A 93 -0.24 -31.98 1.82
N GLU A 94 -1.05 -31.30 1.04
CA GLU A 94 -0.68 -30.40 -0.05
C GLU A 94 -1.09 -28.98 0.31
N VAL A 95 -0.20 -28.01 0.08
CA VAL A 95 -0.43 -26.59 0.34
C VAL A 95 -1.46 -26.03 -0.64
N THR A 96 -2.52 -25.47 -0.11
CA THR A 96 -3.56 -24.79 -0.89
C THR A 96 -3.42 -23.28 -0.80
N ALA A 97 -4.07 -22.55 -1.72
CA ALA A 97 -4.17 -21.08 -1.65
C ALA A 97 -4.79 -20.59 -0.33
N ARG A 98 -5.68 -21.40 0.28
CA ARG A 98 -6.29 -21.11 1.58
C ARG A 98 -5.28 -21.19 2.73
N ASP A 99 -4.35 -22.13 2.68
CA ASP A 99 -3.30 -22.26 3.69
C ASP A 99 -2.34 -21.08 3.59
N VAL A 100 -1.96 -20.66 2.38
CA VAL A 100 -1.15 -19.47 2.13
C VAL A 100 -1.84 -18.22 2.71
N GLN A 101 -3.10 -18.00 2.36
CA GLN A 101 -3.86 -16.84 2.89
C GLN A 101 -3.96 -16.88 4.42
N SER A 102 -4.16 -18.05 5.00
CA SER A 102 -4.23 -18.23 6.46
C SER A 102 -2.89 -17.92 7.13
N ALA A 103 -1.77 -18.33 6.54
CA ALA A 103 -0.43 -18.03 7.04
C ALA A 103 -0.14 -16.51 6.97
N LEU A 104 -0.52 -15.84 5.88
CA LEU A 104 -0.40 -14.38 5.73
C LEU A 104 -1.25 -13.63 6.75
N ASN A 105 -2.50 -14.04 6.96
CA ASN A 105 -3.39 -13.44 7.96
C ASN A 105 -2.83 -13.63 9.38
N MET A 106 -2.29 -14.82 9.70
CA MET A 106 -1.68 -15.08 10.99
C MET A 106 -0.45 -14.19 11.24
N SER A 107 0.36 -13.93 10.20
CA SER A 107 1.53 -13.06 10.30
C SER A 107 1.16 -11.61 10.64
N SER A 108 0.02 -11.13 10.14
CA SER A 108 -0.44 -9.75 10.33
C SER A 108 -1.16 -9.52 11.66
N THR A 109 -1.95 -10.50 12.11
CA THR A 109 -2.85 -10.34 13.27
C THR A 109 -2.10 -10.15 14.60
N LEU A 110 -0.93 -10.74 14.76
CA LEU A 110 -0.21 -10.77 16.05
C LEU A 110 0.79 -9.62 16.25
N LYS A 111 1.10 -8.85 15.21
CA LYS A 111 2.24 -7.90 15.24
C LYS A 111 1.87 -6.45 14.94
N VAL A 112 0.70 -6.18 14.38
CA VAL A 112 0.26 -4.80 14.15
C VAL A 112 -0.40 -4.27 15.43
N PRO A 113 0.11 -3.17 16.03
CA PRO A 113 -0.52 -2.56 17.20
C PRO A 113 -1.97 -2.10 16.92
N ASN A 114 -2.81 -2.11 17.95
CA ASN A 114 -4.24 -1.79 17.81
C ASN A 114 -4.53 -0.35 17.39
N ASP A 115 -3.58 0.58 17.62
CA ASP A 115 -3.65 1.99 17.20
C ASP A 115 -3.14 2.22 15.77
N LYS A 116 -2.82 1.14 15.05
CA LYS A 116 -2.26 1.21 13.70
C LYS A 116 -3.14 0.48 12.69
N THR A 117 -3.12 0.99 11.46
CA THR A 117 -3.79 0.38 10.31
C THR A 117 -2.78 -0.29 9.41
N LEU A 118 -2.98 -1.57 9.14
CA LEU A 118 -2.19 -2.33 8.19
C LEU A 118 -2.47 -1.83 6.76
N LEU A 119 -1.42 -1.38 6.07
CA LEU A 119 -1.51 -0.91 4.69
C LEU A 119 -1.20 -2.02 3.69
N TYR A 120 -0.16 -2.80 3.98
CA TYR A 120 0.30 -3.80 3.03
C TYR A 120 0.99 -4.98 3.73
N VAL A 121 0.79 -6.18 3.18
CA VAL A 121 1.46 -7.42 3.58
C VAL A 121 2.25 -7.93 2.37
N SER A 122 3.58 -7.86 2.46
CA SER A 122 4.47 -8.39 1.44
C SER A 122 5.03 -9.73 1.87
N PRO A 123 4.67 -10.85 1.22
CA PRO A 123 5.34 -12.12 1.46
C PRO A 123 6.78 -12.06 0.91
N ASN A 124 7.76 -12.43 1.73
CA ASN A 124 9.16 -12.48 1.32
C ASN A 124 9.56 -13.89 0.88
N GLU A 125 9.21 -14.87 1.69
CA GLU A 125 9.48 -16.28 1.41
C GLU A 125 8.54 -17.17 2.24
N TYR A 126 8.43 -18.42 1.82
CA TYR A 126 7.73 -19.46 2.56
C TYR A 126 8.70 -20.53 3.02
N THR A 127 8.32 -21.21 4.10
CA THR A 127 9.04 -22.37 4.66
C THR A 127 8.05 -23.51 4.82
N ILE A 128 8.39 -24.70 4.35
CA ILE A 128 7.59 -25.92 4.53
C ILE A 128 8.44 -26.91 5.32
N ASP A 129 7.92 -27.38 6.46
CA ASP A 129 8.58 -28.34 7.35
C ASP A 129 10.03 -27.99 7.69
N GLY A 130 10.32 -26.69 7.83
CA GLY A 130 11.65 -26.17 8.13
C GLY A 130 12.55 -25.94 6.93
N GLN A 131 12.11 -26.19 5.69
CA GLN A 131 12.84 -25.88 4.47
C GLN A 131 12.50 -24.47 3.98
N PRO A 132 13.39 -23.48 4.10
CA PRO A 132 13.16 -22.10 3.71
C PRO A 132 13.37 -21.87 2.21
N GLY A 133 13.12 -20.62 1.76
CA GLY A 133 13.45 -20.14 0.41
C GLY A 133 12.43 -20.53 -0.66
N ILE A 134 11.22 -20.88 -0.25
CA ILE A 134 10.16 -21.25 -1.19
C ILE A 134 9.43 -19.96 -1.62
N ALA A 135 9.38 -19.70 -2.95
CA ALA A 135 8.67 -18.54 -3.50
C ALA A 135 7.19 -18.85 -3.74
N GLU A 136 6.88 -20.04 -4.28
CA GLU A 136 5.52 -20.50 -4.55
C GLU A 136 5.26 -21.84 -3.87
N PRO A 137 4.57 -21.83 -2.72
CA PRO A 137 4.35 -23.05 -1.92
C PRO A 137 3.14 -23.88 -2.40
N ILE A 138 2.23 -23.31 -3.20
CA ILE A 138 0.98 -24.00 -3.61
C ILE A 138 1.30 -25.26 -4.39
N GLY A 139 0.66 -26.38 -4.04
CA GLY A 139 0.89 -27.67 -4.65
C GLY A 139 2.04 -28.48 -4.04
N MET A 140 2.83 -27.89 -3.14
CA MET A 140 3.89 -28.62 -2.43
C MET A 140 3.33 -29.44 -1.27
N ASN A 141 3.94 -30.59 -1.02
CA ASN A 141 3.56 -31.45 0.11
C ASN A 141 4.28 -31.05 1.39
N GLY A 142 3.57 -31.10 2.52
CA GLY A 142 4.13 -30.84 3.83
C GLY A 142 3.08 -30.89 4.94
N VAL A 143 3.52 -30.66 6.15
CA VAL A 143 2.68 -30.65 7.36
C VAL A 143 2.49 -29.23 7.89
N ARG A 144 3.52 -28.40 7.79
CA ARG A 144 3.54 -27.02 8.31
C ARG A 144 4.02 -26.05 7.28
N LEU A 145 3.23 -25.00 7.06
CA LEU A 145 3.58 -23.85 6.22
C LEU A 145 3.85 -22.64 7.11
N GLU A 146 4.96 -21.97 6.89
CA GLU A 146 5.28 -20.67 7.47
C GLU A 146 5.43 -19.63 6.35
N ALA A 147 4.82 -18.46 6.54
CA ALA A 147 4.98 -17.30 5.67
C ALA A 147 5.79 -16.22 6.40
N ARG A 148 6.99 -15.89 5.90
CA ARG A 148 7.74 -14.70 6.32
C ARG A 148 7.25 -13.50 5.55
N THR A 149 6.83 -12.48 6.27
CA THR A 149 6.21 -11.28 5.68
C THR A 149 6.90 -10.02 6.14
N HIS A 150 6.87 -9.01 5.28
CA HIS A 150 7.12 -7.64 5.63
C HIS A 150 5.78 -6.91 5.70
N LEU A 151 5.45 -6.39 6.88
CA LEU A 151 4.20 -5.68 7.15
C LEU A 151 4.45 -4.18 7.11
N ILE A 152 3.67 -3.43 6.34
CA ILE A 152 3.69 -1.97 6.30
C ILE A 152 2.39 -1.47 6.93
N TYR A 153 2.49 -0.57 7.89
CA TYR A 153 1.36 -0.01 8.62
C TYR A 153 1.56 1.48 8.90
N CYS A 154 0.47 2.19 9.15
CA CYS A 154 0.49 3.59 9.57
C CYS A 154 -0.31 3.80 10.85
N LEU A 155 -0.17 4.95 11.49
CA LEU A 155 -1.06 5.37 12.57
C LEU A 155 -2.50 5.42 12.05
N SER A 156 -3.41 4.81 12.79
CA SER A 156 -4.83 4.87 12.47
C SER A 156 -5.36 6.26 12.78
N LEU A 157 -5.80 6.99 11.75
CA LEU A 157 -6.44 8.31 11.92
C LEU A 157 -7.87 8.21 12.46
N ILE A 158 -8.36 7.00 12.74
CA ILE A 158 -9.73 6.75 13.23
C ILE A 158 -9.90 7.18 14.69
N HIS A 159 -8.82 7.47 15.40
CA HIS A 159 -8.84 7.87 16.81
C HIS A 159 -8.55 9.36 17.06
N ILE A 160 -8.66 10.18 16.02
CA ILE A 160 -8.58 11.65 16.17
C ILE A 160 -9.98 12.24 16.05
#